data_5bb625e6ccfe90e23016a7a3008912f3
#
_entry.id   5bb625e6ccfe90e23016a7a3008912f3
#
_cell.length_a   1.000
_cell.length_b   1.000
_cell.length_c   1.000
_cell.angle_alpha   90.00
_cell.angle_beta   90.00
_cell.angle_gamma   90.00
#
_symmetry.space_group_name_H-M   'P 1'
#
loop_
_entity.id
_entity.type
_entity.pdbx_description
1 polymer ?
#
loop_
_entity_poly.entity_id
_entity_poly.type
_entity_poly.pdbx_seq_one_letter_code
_entity_poly.pdbx_strand_id
1 'polypeptide(L)'
;MSRATVAPVMRQSRGTPWLYLLPALIIMTVFILYPMINTVGLSFRNADGTASAASTCREGQPCWGVWENYRYALTNELDTGNASTLLESFWVSSYGNTIKWLLVMVIGTVGIGLVFSVLVDRIKKEALAKSIIFMPMAISFVGAGVIWKFVYNYGTSQVQIGILNAAITKLGLEPVAWLSKIPINTLMLIIVGIWMWTGFCMTMLSSAIKAMPEEIIEASRIDGASNFNIFTRIQVPIIAPTIV
;
A
#
# COMPACT_ATOMS: atom_id res chain seq x y z
N MET A 1 -60.58 -0.87 17.14
CA MET A 1 -59.16 -1.11 17.56
C MET A 1 -58.67 -2.32 16.82
N SER A 2 -57.96 -2.13 15.72
CA SER A 2 -57.38 -3.19 14.88
C SER A 2 -56.06 -3.62 15.52
N ARG A 3 -55.96 -4.90 15.96
CA ARG A 3 -54.70 -5.49 16.42
C ARG A 3 -53.82 -5.72 15.21
N ALA A 4 -52.75 -4.95 15.11
CA ALA A 4 -51.68 -5.22 14.15
C ALA A 4 -51.07 -6.60 14.51
N THR A 5 -51.28 -7.58 13.62
CA THR A 5 -50.61 -8.89 13.69
C THR A 5 -49.16 -8.69 13.33
N VAL A 6 -48.28 -8.72 14.36
CA VAL A 6 -46.83 -8.75 14.19
C VAL A 6 -46.49 -10.05 13.47
N ALA A 7 -45.96 -9.96 12.27
CA ALA A 7 -45.53 -11.12 11.51
C ALA A 7 -44.46 -11.91 12.34
N PRO A 8 -44.55 -13.25 12.40
CA PRO A 8 -43.61 -14.04 13.15
C PRO A 8 -42.20 -13.85 12.61
N VAL A 9 -41.29 -13.38 13.46
CA VAL A 9 -39.87 -13.32 13.14
C VAL A 9 -39.44 -14.76 12.81
N MET A 10 -39.10 -14.99 11.54
CA MET A 10 -38.64 -16.30 11.09
C MET A 10 -37.38 -16.67 11.89
N ARG A 11 -37.52 -17.66 12.77
CA ARG A 11 -36.44 -18.21 13.60
C ARG A 11 -35.52 -19.01 12.68
N GLN A 12 -34.52 -18.34 12.11
CA GLN A 12 -33.52 -19.00 11.27
C GLN A 12 -32.79 -20.06 12.09
N SER A 13 -32.69 -21.27 11.55
CA SER A 13 -31.87 -22.33 12.14
C SER A 13 -30.43 -21.87 12.25
N ARG A 14 -29.76 -22.17 13.37
CA ARG A 14 -28.35 -21.81 13.60
C ARG A 14 -27.39 -22.35 12.52
N GLY A 15 -27.78 -23.38 11.79
CA GLY A 15 -26.99 -23.98 10.71
C GLY A 15 -27.17 -23.30 9.35
N THR A 16 -28.27 -22.59 9.12
CA THR A 16 -28.57 -21.97 7.82
C THR A 16 -27.48 -20.98 7.35
N PRO A 17 -26.94 -20.08 8.17
CA PRO A 17 -25.85 -19.18 7.76
C PRO A 17 -24.58 -19.94 7.32
N TRP A 18 -24.25 -21.03 8.01
CA TRP A 18 -23.08 -21.84 7.66
C TRP A 18 -23.21 -22.52 6.31
N LEU A 19 -24.41 -22.96 5.94
CA LEU A 19 -24.68 -23.56 4.64
C LEU A 19 -24.46 -22.57 3.49
N TYR A 20 -24.88 -21.31 3.66
CA TYR A 20 -24.63 -20.25 2.67
C TYR A 20 -23.17 -19.82 2.60
N LEU A 21 -22.43 -19.87 3.72
CA LEU A 21 -21.01 -19.55 3.76
C LEU A 21 -20.11 -20.69 3.28
N LEU A 22 -20.61 -21.93 3.26
CA LEU A 22 -19.83 -23.14 2.99
C LEU A 22 -19.07 -23.09 1.64
N PRO A 23 -19.65 -22.66 0.51
CA PRO A 23 -18.90 -22.55 -0.74
C PRO A 23 -17.72 -21.58 -0.65
N ALA A 24 -17.92 -20.41 -0.03
CA ALA A 24 -16.88 -19.41 0.17
C ALA A 24 -15.78 -19.93 1.12
N LEU A 25 -16.17 -20.61 2.21
CA LEU A 25 -15.23 -21.21 3.17
C LEU A 25 -14.39 -22.31 2.54
N ILE A 26 -14.97 -23.16 1.66
CA ILE A 26 -14.22 -24.18 0.95
C ILE A 26 -13.17 -23.55 0.05
N ILE A 27 -13.57 -22.57 -0.77
CA ILE A 27 -12.64 -21.84 -1.66
C ILE A 27 -11.52 -21.18 -0.85
N MET A 28 -11.86 -20.48 0.23
CA MET A 28 -10.88 -19.83 1.10
C MET A 28 -9.94 -20.86 1.76
N THR A 29 -10.46 -22.00 2.20
CA THR A 29 -9.64 -23.05 2.80
C THR A 29 -8.65 -23.65 1.81
N VAL A 30 -9.10 -23.96 0.59
CA VAL A 30 -8.26 -24.60 -0.44
C VAL A 30 -7.22 -23.62 -1.02
N PHE A 31 -7.61 -22.37 -1.29
CA PHE A 31 -6.75 -21.42 -2.01
C PHE A 31 -5.98 -20.44 -1.11
N ILE A 32 -6.40 -20.29 0.14
CA ILE A 32 -5.74 -19.36 1.07
C ILE A 32 -5.16 -20.11 2.27
N LEU A 33 -6.00 -20.83 3.05
CA LEU A 33 -5.54 -21.47 4.28
C LEU A 33 -4.56 -22.60 4.04
N TYR A 34 -4.84 -23.47 3.07
CA TYR A 34 -3.93 -24.58 2.75
C TYR A 34 -2.55 -24.09 2.25
N PRO A 35 -2.45 -23.19 1.25
CA PRO A 35 -1.14 -22.66 0.85
C PRO A 35 -0.44 -21.89 1.97
N MET A 36 -1.17 -21.14 2.81
CA MET A 36 -0.61 -20.43 3.94
C MET A 36 0.01 -21.39 4.96
N ILE A 37 -0.72 -22.42 5.37
CA ILE A 37 -0.19 -23.44 6.30
C ILE A 37 1.01 -24.17 5.70
N ASN A 38 0.93 -24.49 4.41
CA ASN A 38 2.04 -25.15 3.70
C ASN A 38 3.27 -24.24 3.62
N THR A 39 3.09 -22.95 3.34
CA THR A 39 4.19 -21.96 3.33
C THR A 39 4.84 -21.83 4.71
N VAL A 40 4.04 -21.77 5.77
CA VAL A 40 4.56 -21.79 7.14
C VAL A 40 5.31 -23.08 7.41
N GLY A 41 4.78 -24.24 7.01
CA GLY A 41 5.49 -25.53 7.13
C GLY A 41 6.82 -25.55 6.37
N LEU A 42 6.83 -25.02 5.14
CA LEU A 42 8.05 -24.92 4.33
C LEU A 42 9.07 -23.94 4.91
N SER A 43 8.63 -22.89 5.60
CA SER A 43 9.56 -21.94 6.21
C SER A 43 10.44 -22.54 7.30
N PHE A 44 9.98 -23.61 7.92
CA PHE A 44 10.75 -24.41 8.88
C PHE A 44 11.53 -25.56 8.23
N ARG A 45 11.45 -25.74 6.91
CA ARG A 45 12.11 -26.83 6.19
C ARG A 45 13.18 -26.28 5.26
N ASN A 46 14.36 -26.84 5.34
CA ASN A 46 15.38 -26.61 4.33
C ASN A 46 15.13 -27.53 3.13
N ALA A 47 14.77 -26.98 1.97
CA ALA A 47 14.37 -27.76 0.79
C ALA A 47 15.56 -28.42 0.09
N ASP A 48 16.74 -27.82 0.15
CA ASP A 48 17.84 -28.17 -0.76
C ASP A 48 19.05 -28.85 -0.08
N GLY A 49 19.03 -29.09 1.22
CA GLY A 49 20.18 -29.64 1.96
C GLY A 49 21.44 -28.78 1.88
N THR A 50 21.33 -27.55 1.39
CA THR A 50 22.44 -26.62 1.15
C THR A 50 22.77 -25.72 2.35
N ALA A 51 21.97 -25.75 3.40
CA ALA A 51 22.31 -25.04 4.62
C ALA A 51 23.48 -25.74 5.30
N SER A 52 24.63 -25.21 5.08
CA SER A 52 25.93 -25.72 5.57
C SER A 52 26.10 -25.67 7.09
N ALA A 53 25.07 -25.27 7.84
CA ALA A 53 25.18 -24.99 9.27
C ALA A 53 24.48 -25.96 10.20
N ALA A 54 23.56 -26.79 9.72
CA ALA A 54 22.95 -27.80 10.58
C ALA A 54 23.79 -29.08 10.54
N SER A 55 24.61 -29.25 11.52
CA SER A 55 25.44 -30.47 11.75
C SER A 55 24.64 -31.78 11.86
N THR A 56 23.32 -31.70 11.76
CA THR A 56 22.39 -32.81 11.89
C THR A 56 21.72 -33.19 10.56
N CYS A 57 21.87 -32.39 9.49
CA CYS A 57 21.21 -32.64 8.21
C CYS A 57 22.17 -33.32 7.25
N ARG A 58 21.71 -34.41 6.63
CA ARG A 58 22.46 -35.14 5.62
C ARG A 58 22.36 -34.42 4.28
N GLU A 59 23.48 -34.22 3.59
CA GLU A 59 23.50 -33.61 2.26
C GLU A 59 22.49 -34.31 1.31
N GLY A 60 21.66 -33.52 0.63
CA GLY A 60 20.68 -33.99 -0.34
C GLY A 60 19.36 -34.48 0.25
N GLN A 61 19.12 -34.41 1.55
CA GLN A 61 17.83 -34.75 2.15
C GLN A 61 17.12 -33.52 2.74
N PRO A 62 15.78 -33.45 2.58
CA PRO A 62 14.98 -32.39 3.20
C PRO A 62 15.12 -32.48 4.72
N CYS A 63 15.62 -31.44 5.33
CA CYS A 63 15.83 -31.35 6.75
C CYS A 63 14.90 -30.33 7.39
N TRP A 64 14.37 -30.64 8.56
CA TRP A 64 13.61 -29.72 9.37
C TRP A 64 14.58 -28.88 10.20
N GLY A 65 15.07 -27.81 9.63
CA GLY A 65 16.06 -26.95 10.25
C GLY A 65 15.47 -25.70 10.87
N VAL A 66 14.49 -25.86 11.61
CA VAL A 66 13.73 -25.04 12.55
C VAL A 66 13.84 -23.52 12.38
N TRP A 67 14.99 -22.88 12.26
CA TRP A 67 15.16 -21.42 12.23
C TRP A 67 16.15 -20.92 11.17
N GLU A 68 16.71 -21.78 10.36
CA GLU A 68 17.75 -21.38 9.42
C GLU A 68 17.27 -20.44 8.32
N ASN A 69 16.08 -20.65 7.77
CA ASN A 69 15.51 -19.73 6.80
C ASN A 69 15.29 -18.33 7.39
N TYR A 70 14.83 -18.26 8.63
CA TYR A 70 14.65 -16.98 9.35
C TYR A 70 15.99 -16.33 9.69
N ARG A 71 16.96 -17.14 10.13
CA ARG A 71 18.32 -16.68 10.39
C ARG A 71 18.97 -16.16 9.11
N TYR A 72 18.88 -16.92 8.01
CA TYR A 72 19.39 -16.52 6.71
C TYR A 72 18.76 -15.19 6.26
N ALA A 73 17.44 -15.07 6.32
CA ALA A 73 16.74 -13.86 5.98
C ALA A 73 17.17 -12.64 6.84
N LEU A 74 17.43 -12.87 8.14
CA LEU A 74 17.83 -11.81 9.06
C LEU A 74 19.32 -11.46 8.94
N THR A 75 20.20 -12.41 8.61
CA THR A 75 21.66 -12.19 8.61
C THR A 75 22.23 -11.98 7.21
N ASN A 76 21.86 -12.81 6.24
CA ASN A 76 22.47 -12.78 4.91
C ASN A 76 21.83 -11.74 3.99
N GLU A 77 20.52 -11.45 4.15
CA GLU A 77 19.94 -10.31 3.43
C GLU A 77 20.46 -8.95 3.96
N LEU A 78 20.92 -8.92 5.21
CA LEU A 78 21.54 -7.72 5.77
C LEU A 78 23.01 -7.56 5.33
N ASP A 79 23.67 -8.64 4.88
CA ASP A 79 25.04 -8.61 4.38
C ASP A 79 25.06 -8.53 2.85
N THR A 80 24.67 -7.40 2.31
CA THR A 80 24.66 -7.16 0.86
C THR A 80 26.05 -6.90 0.28
N GLY A 81 27.12 -7.09 1.04
CA GLY A 81 28.52 -6.98 0.61
C GLY A 81 28.99 -5.58 0.14
N ASN A 82 28.07 -4.68 -0.12
CA ASN A 82 28.32 -3.33 -0.62
C ASN A 82 27.83 -2.21 0.32
N ALA A 83 27.28 -2.57 1.46
CA ALA A 83 26.78 -1.58 2.42
C ALA A 83 27.85 -1.29 3.48
N SER A 84 28.21 -0.04 3.63
CA SER A 84 29.25 0.43 4.57
C SER A 84 28.82 0.35 6.04
N THR A 85 27.52 0.21 6.30
CA THR A 85 26.94 0.12 7.64
C THR A 85 25.74 -0.84 7.69
N LEU A 86 25.46 -1.38 8.89
CA LEU A 86 24.28 -2.24 9.12
C LEU A 86 22.95 -1.54 8.76
N LEU A 87 22.88 -0.21 8.94
CA LEU A 87 21.70 0.57 8.58
C LEU A 87 21.51 0.63 7.08
N GLU A 88 22.57 0.82 6.30
CA GLU A 88 22.50 0.82 4.83
C GLU A 88 22.09 -0.56 4.31
N SER A 89 22.67 -1.63 4.84
CA SER A 89 22.29 -3.01 4.53
C SER A 89 20.81 -3.26 4.81
N PHE A 90 20.32 -2.84 5.97
CA PHE A 90 18.91 -2.99 6.32
C PHE A 90 18.00 -2.26 5.33
N TRP A 91 18.30 -1.00 4.97
CA TRP A 91 17.48 -0.23 4.05
C TRP A 91 17.47 -0.76 2.61
N VAL A 92 18.44 -1.57 2.22
CA VAL A 92 18.51 -2.22 0.90
C VAL A 92 17.88 -3.61 0.92
N SER A 93 17.77 -4.23 2.08
CA SER A 93 17.18 -5.56 2.26
C SER A 93 15.69 -5.62 1.90
N SER A 94 15.16 -6.84 1.75
CA SER A 94 13.72 -7.08 1.54
C SER A 94 12.86 -6.51 2.67
N TYR A 95 13.34 -6.59 3.91
CA TYR A 95 12.65 -6.01 5.07
C TYR A 95 12.58 -4.48 5.00
N GLY A 96 13.72 -3.83 4.71
CA GLY A 96 13.77 -2.37 4.56
C GLY A 96 12.91 -1.90 3.38
N ASN A 97 12.89 -2.63 2.28
CA ASN A 97 12.00 -2.35 1.16
C ASN A 97 10.53 -2.47 1.54
N THR A 98 10.16 -3.52 2.29
CA THR A 98 8.78 -3.70 2.79
C THR A 98 8.37 -2.55 3.70
N ILE A 99 9.24 -2.11 4.59
CA ILE A 99 9.00 -0.96 5.47
C ILE A 99 8.84 0.34 4.67
N LYS A 100 9.70 0.57 3.66
CA LYS A 100 9.54 1.71 2.75
C LYS A 100 8.19 1.70 2.04
N TRP A 101 7.79 0.56 1.49
CA TRP A 101 6.47 0.42 0.89
C TRP A 101 5.35 0.74 1.90
N LEU A 102 5.39 0.14 3.09
CA LEU A 102 4.36 0.34 4.10
C LEU A 102 4.30 1.81 4.55
N LEU A 103 5.42 2.41 4.91
CA LEU A 103 5.41 3.75 5.47
C LEU A 103 5.24 4.82 4.39
N VAL A 104 6.08 4.81 3.35
CA VAL A 104 6.11 5.89 2.36
C VAL A 104 4.87 5.84 1.47
N MET A 105 4.43 4.65 1.06
CA MET A 105 3.24 4.52 0.24
C MET A 105 1.97 4.90 1.01
N VAL A 106 1.80 4.40 2.24
CA VAL A 106 0.60 4.71 3.05
C VAL A 106 0.57 6.20 3.39
N ILE A 107 1.65 6.73 3.97
CA ILE A 107 1.70 8.15 4.35
C ILE A 107 1.57 9.05 3.12
N GLY A 108 2.22 8.72 2.01
CA GLY A 108 2.15 9.45 0.76
C GLY A 108 0.74 9.45 0.17
N THR A 109 0.12 8.28 0.04
CA THR A 109 -1.22 8.14 -0.54
C THR A 109 -2.29 8.80 0.31
N VAL A 110 -2.27 8.56 1.62
CA VAL A 110 -3.24 9.15 2.56
C VAL A 110 -3.02 10.65 2.69
N GLY A 111 -1.77 11.09 2.85
CA GLY A 111 -1.44 12.52 3.01
C GLY A 111 -1.82 13.33 1.77
N ILE A 112 -1.41 12.88 0.57
CA ILE A 112 -1.76 13.56 -0.68
C ILE A 112 -3.26 13.46 -0.96
N GLY A 113 -3.86 12.28 -0.73
CA GLY A 113 -5.31 12.08 -0.85
C GLY A 113 -6.10 13.01 0.06
N LEU A 114 -5.66 13.20 1.30
CA LEU A 114 -6.29 14.13 2.26
C LEU A 114 -6.18 15.59 1.80
N VAL A 115 -5.00 16.01 1.34
CA VAL A 115 -4.82 17.35 0.78
C VAL A 115 -5.74 17.56 -0.42
N PHE A 116 -5.79 16.62 -1.35
CA PHE A 116 -6.66 16.72 -2.52
C PHE A 116 -8.13 16.67 -2.15
N SER A 117 -8.57 15.88 -1.18
CA SER A 117 -9.97 15.86 -0.73
C SER A 117 -10.45 17.24 -0.30
N VAL A 118 -9.63 17.96 0.49
CA VAL A 118 -9.98 19.29 0.98
C VAL A 118 -9.92 20.37 -0.12
N LEU A 119 -8.93 20.27 -1.01
CA LEU A 119 -8.77 21.26 -2.09
C LEU A 119 -9.83 21.12 -3.17
N VAL A 120 -10.13 19.89 -3.57
CA VAL A 120 -11.08 19.61 -4.65
C VAL A 120 -12.51 19.90 -4.25
N ASP A 121 -12.88 19.67 -2.99
CA ASP A 121 -14.23 19.99 -2.49
C ASP A 121 -14.55 21.50 -2.49
N ARG A 122 -13.54 22.36 -2.66
CA ARG A 122 -13.70 23.83 -2.77
C ARG A 122 -13.82 24.34 -4.22
N ILE A 123 -13.64 23.48 -5.20
CA ILE A 123 -13.62 23.88 -6.61
C ILE A 123 -15.02 23.77 -7.22
N LYS A 124 -15.44 24.77 -8.01
CA LYS A 124 -16.76 24.77 -8.69
C LYS A 124 -17.00 23.55 -9.60
N LYS A 125 -15.94 22.97 -10.17
CA LYS A 125 -16.00 21.78 -11.04
C LYS A 125 -15.42 20.54 -10.32
N GLU A 126 -15.89 20.30 -9.11
CA GLU A 126 -15.44 19.21 -8.24
C GLU A 126 -15.45 17.84 -8.94
N ALA A 127 -16.56 17.48 -9.61
CA ALA A 127 -16.69 16.19 -10.28
C ALA A 127 -15.62 15.97 -11.36
N LEU A 128 -15.31 17.00 -12.15
CA LEU A 128 -14.26 16.91 -13.17
C LEU A 128 -12.87 16.75 -12.56
N ALA A 129 -12.56 17.53 -11.51
CA ALA A 129 -11.28 17.44 -10.82
C ALA A 129 -11.09 16.05 -10.19
N LYS A 130 -12.12 15.52 -9.51
CA LYS A 130 -12.12 14.16 -8.96
C LYS A 130 -11.90 13.10 -10.04
N SER A 131 -12.58 13.22 -11.17
CA SER A 131 -12.43 12.26 -12.28
C SER A 131 -11.00 12.24 -12.84
N ILE A 132 -10.36 13.40 -12.99
CA ILE A 132 -8.98 13.49 -13.48
C ILE A 132 -7.99 12.85 -12.48
N ILE A 133 -8.14 13.14 -11.19
CA ILE A 133 -7.25 12.61 -10.15
C ILE A 133 -7.49 11.11 -9.95
N PHE A 134 -8.70 10.62 -10.19
CA PHE A 134 -9.05 9.20 -10.09
C PHE A 134 -8.64 8.39 -11.33
N MET A 135 -8.41 9.04 -12.48
CA MET A 135 -8.13 8.40 -13.76
C MET A 135 -6.97 7.37 -13.71
N PRO A 136 -5.84 7.62 -13.02
CA PRO A 136 -4.76 6.64 -12.93
C PRO A 136 -5.19 5.25 -12.46
N MET A 137 -6.17 5.16 -11.57
CA MET A 137 -6.68 3.89 -11.06
C MET A 137 -7.42 3.07 -12.13
N ALA A 138 -7.95 3.72 -13.16
CA ALA A 138 -8.61 3.02 -14.27
C ALA A 138 -7.60 2.35 -15.22
N ILE A 139 -6.31 2.68 -15.13
CA ILE A 139 -5.25 2.11 -15.94
C ILE A 139 -4.79 0.79 -15.32
N SER A 140 -4.57 -0.26 -16.13
CA SER A 140 -4.00 -1.50 -15.64
C SER A 140 -2.60 -1.31 -15.06
N PHE A 141 -2.19 -2.12 -14.08
CA PHE A 141 -0.82 -2.06 -13.53
C PHE A 141 0.26 -2.22 -14.60
N VAL A 142 0.01 -3.07 -15.61
CA VAL A 142 0.93 -3.24 -16.75
C VAL A 142 1.02 -1.96 -17.56
N GLY A 143 -0.12 -1.33 -17.85
CA GLY A 143 -0.17 -0.04 -18.55
C GLY A 143 0.56 1.07 -17.78
N ALA A 144 0.32 1.17 -16.49
CA ALA A 144 1.05 2.10 -15.62
C ALA A 144 2.56 1.85 -15.65
N GLY A 145 2.98 0.58 -15.56
CA GLY A 145 4.39 0.19 -15.66
C GLY A 145 5.04 0.63 -16.97
N VAL A 146 4.34 0.48 -18.11
CA VAL A 146 4.82 0.94 -19.41
C VAL A 146 4.96 2.46 -19.45
N ILE A 147 3.94 3.21 -18.99
CA ILE A 147 3.99 4.68 -18.96
C ILE A 147 5.19 5.15 -18.13
N TRP A 148 5.33 4.66 -16.92
CA TRP A 148 6.40 5.08 -16.02
C TRP A 148 7.78 4.60 -16.45
N LYS A 149 7.89 3.47 -17.19
CA LYS A 149 9.14 3.07 -17.85
C LYS A 149 9.64 4.15 -18.81
N PHE A 150 8.74 4.79 -19.57
CA PHE A 150 9.12 5.92 -20.44
C PHE A 150 9.43 7.19 -19.62
N VAL A 151 8.70 7.47 -18.55
CA VAL A 151 8.98 8.63 -17.70
C VAL A 151 10.36 8.54 -17.05
N TYR A 152 10.73 7.34 -16.55
CA TYR A 152 12.00 7.07 -15.87
C TYR A 152 13.13 6.64 -16.82
N ASN A 153 12.89 6.62 -18.11
CA ASN A 153 13.88 6.08 -19.04
C ASN A 153 15.23 6.79 -18.88
N TYR A 154 16.27 5.97 -18.84
CA TYR A 154 17.66 6.41 -18.81
C TYR A 154 18.23 6.20 -20.21
N GLY A 155 18.30 7.29 -20.99
CA GLY A 155 18.91 7.30 -22.31
C GLY A 155 20.42 7.45 -22.23
N THR A 156 21.10 7.33 -23.38
CA THR A 156 22.50 7.72 -23.51
C THR A 156 22.64 9.23 -23.39
N SER A 157 23.83 9.72 -23.03
CA SER A 157 24.12 11.15 -22.84
C SER A 157 23.73 12.04 -24.02
N GLN A 158 23.55 11.48 -25.21
CA GLN A 158 23.18 12.22 -26.43
C GLN A 158 21.67 12.24 -26.71
N VAL A 159 20.90 11.26 -26.20
CA VAL A 159 19.45 11.19 -26.44
C VAL A 159 18.74 10.81 -25.14
N GLN A 160 18.25 11.81 -24.42
CA GLN A 160 17.40 11.59 -23.24
C GLN A 160 15.93 11.51 -23.65
N ILE A 161 15.39 10.31 -23.65
CA ILE A 161 13.99 10.06 -24.01
C ILE A 161 13.07 10.17 -22.79
N GLY A 162 13.59 9.91 -21.58
CA GLY A 162 12.82 9.97 -20.34
C GLY A 162 12.46 11.39 -19.92
N ILE A 163 11.17 11.65 -19.69
CA ILE A 163 10.66 12.99 -19.34
C ILE A 163 11.36 13.53 -18.08
N LEU A 164 11.55 12.69 -17.05
CA LEU A 164 12.17 13.11 -15.80
C LEU A 164 13.66 13.44 -16.00
N ASN A 165 14.39 12.61 -16.73
CA ASN A 165 15.79 12.88 -17.06
C ASN A 165 15.95 14.09 -17.97
N ALA A 166 15.06 14.28 -18.94
CA ALA A 166 15.05 15.48 -19.77
C ALA A 166 14.83 16.76 -18.94
N ALA A 167 13.97 16.71 -17.92
CA ALA A 167 13.73 17.84 -17.03
C ALA A 167 14.96 18.17 -16.18
N ILE A 168 15.58 17.17 -15.54
CA ILE A 168 16.76 17.43 -14.68
C ILE A 168 17.99 17.84 -15.50
N THR A 169 18.16 17.33 -16.72
CA THR A 169 19.26 17.74 -17.59
C THR A 169 19.12 19.22 -18.02
N LYS A 170 17.89 19.70 -18.25
CA LYS A 170 17.65 21.14 -18.49
C LYS A 170 18.03 22.02 -17.29
N LEU A 171 18.01 21.48 -16.09
CA LEU A 171 18.46 22.17 -14.87
C LEU A 171 19.99 22.04 -14.65
N GLY A 172 20.73 21.47 -15.59
CA GLY A 172 22.18 21.29 -15.48
C GLY A 172 22.61 20.12 -14.62
N LEU A 173 21.69 19.19 -14.28
CA LEU A 173 21.98 18.00 -13.49
C LEU A 173 22.24 16.79 -14.42
N GLU A 174 23.04 15.85 -13.94
CA GLU A 174 23.30 14.62 -14.69
C GLU A 174 22.08 13.69 -14.70
N PRO A 175 21.82 12.96 -15.80
CA PRO A 175 20.74 12.00 -15.88
C PRO A 175 20.97 10.84 -14.90
N VAL A 176 19.89 10.35 -14.31
CA VAL A 176 19.90 9.31 -13.26
C VAL A 176 19.19 8.05 -13.76
N ALA A 177 19.79 6.89 -13.49
CA ALA A 177 19.17 5.59 -13.76
C ALA A 177 18.18 5.24 -12.63
N TRP A 178 17.02 5.88 -12.62
CA TRP A 178 16.02 5.84 -11.53
C TRP A 178 15.61 4.45 -11.08
N LEU A 179 15.45 3.50 -12.02
CA LEU A 179 15.01 2.14 -11.72
C LEU A 179 16.15 1.18 -11.36
N SER A 180 17.40 1.56 -11.64
CA SER A 180 18.57 0.70 -11.40
C SER A 180 19.43 1.19 -10.24
N LYS A 181 19.32 2.47 -9.85
CA LYS A 181 20.13 3.07 -8.80
C LYS A 181 19.57 2.76 -7.42
N ILE A 182 20.29 1.96 -6.63
CA ILE A 182 20.01 1.69 -5.22
C ILE A 182 20.46 2.90 -4.39
N PRO A 183 19.71 3.34 -3.38
CA PRO A 183 18.41 2.85 -2.87
C PRO A 183 17.17 3.56 -3.47
N ILE A 184 17.33 4.39 -4.51
CA ILE A 184 16.28 5.26 -5.05
C ILE A 184 15.22 4.46 -5.82
N ASN A 185 15.62 3.33 -6.44
CA ASN A 185 14.75 2.51 -7.28
C ASN A 185 13.41 2.15 -6.61
N THR A 186 13.45 1.70 -5.37
CA THR A 186 12.24 1.35 -4.61
C THR A 186 11.33 2.58 -4.39
N LEU A 187 11.91 3.74 -4.07
CA LEU A 187 11.15 4.97 -3.88
C LEU A 187 10.47 5.42 -5.19
N MET A 188 11.13 5.26 -6.33
CA MET A 188 10.54 5.58 -7.64
C MET A 188 9.33 4.68 -7.94
N LEU A 189 9.40 3.39 -7.59
CA LEU A 189 8.26 2.49 -7.72
C LEU A 189 7.12 2.85 -6.75
N ILE A 190 7.44 3.24 -5.53
CA ILE A 190 6.44 3.70 -4.55
C ILE A 190 5.71 4.96 -5.05
N ILE A 191 6.41 5.89 -5.70
CA ILE A 191 5.79 7.08 -6.30
C ILE A 191 4.73 6.69 -7.35
N VAL A 192 5.01 5.67 -8.16
CA VAL A 192 4.01 5.13 -9.11
C VAL A 192 2.79 4.59 -8.36
N GLY A 193 3.00 3.85 -7.28
CA GLY A 193 1.94 3.35 -6.42
C GLY A 193 1.10 4.48 -5.82
N ILE A 194 1.75 5.50 -5.26
CA ILE A 194 1.08 6.69 -4.71
C ILE A 194 0.22 7.36 -5.79
N TRP A 195 0.78 7.59 -6.97
CA TRP A 195 0.06 8.19 -8.10
C TRP A 195 -1.19 7.40 -8.49
N MET A 196 -1.11 6.07 -8.50
CA MET A 196 -2.27 5.22 -8.82
C MET A 196 -3.37 5.26 -7.75
N TRP A 197 -3.00 5.23 -6.49
CA TRP A 197 -3.95 5.04 -5.38
C TRP A 197 -4.45 6.35 -4.74
N THR A 198 -3.80 7.47 -5.02
CA THR A 198 -4.17 8.78 -4.44
C THR A 198 -5.60 9.19 -4.76
N GLY A 199 -6.07 8.93 -5.99
CA GLY A 199 -7.44 9.28 -6.40
C GLY A 199 -8.51 8.51 -5.62
N PHE A 200 -8.29 7.24 -5.36
CA PHE A 200 -9.18 6.43 -4.53
C PHE A 200 -9.21 6.95 -3.08
N CYS A 201 -8.05 7.16 -2.51
CA CYS A 201 -7.92 7.68 -1.16
C CYS A 201 -8.59 9.06 -1.02
N MET A 202 -8.37 9.97 -1.98
CA MET A 202 -9.04 11.27 -2.04
C MET A 202 -10.56 11.13 -2.03
N THR A 203 -11.14 10.24 -2.84
CA THR A 203 -12.61 10.10 -2.92
C THR A 203 -13.20 9.53 -1.64
N MET A 204 -12.54 8.56 -1.02
CA MET A 204 -12.95 8.00 0.27
C MET A 204 -12.92 9.06 1.39
N LEU A 205 -11.82 9.80 1.48
CA LEU A 205 -11.66 10.85 2.50
C LEU A 205 -12.62 12.04 2.26
N SER A 206 -12.82 12.44 1.01
CA SER A 206 -13.81 13.47 0.67
C SER A 206 -15.22 13.06 1.09
N SER A 207 -15.61 11.80 0.84
CA SER A 207 -16.92 11.28 1.28
C SER A 207 -17.05 11.29 2.81
N ALA A 208 -16.01 10.92 3.53
CA ALA A 208 -16.00 10.94 4.99
C ALA A 208 -16.11 12.38 5.55
N ILE A 209 -15.39 13.32 4.93
CA ILE A 209 -15.47 14.75 5.31
C ILE A 209 -16.90 15.30 5.07
N LYS A 210 -17.51 14.96 3.95
CA LYS A 210 -18.88 15.41 3.61
C LYS A 210 -19.98 14.72 4.43
N ALA A 211 -19.69 13.57 5.02
CA ALA A 211 -20.64 12.89 5.91
C ALA A 211 -20.73 13.52 7.31
N MET A 212 -19.84 14.46 7.63
CA MET A 212 -19.90 15.16 8.93
C MET A 212 -21.08 16.13 8.99
N PRO A 213 -21.79 16.21 10.15
CA PRO A 213 -22.82 17.20 10.38
C PRO A 213 -22.27 18.62 10.22
N GLU A 214 -22.97 19.44 9.43
CA GLU A 214 -22.54 20.81 9.12
C GLU A 214 -22.56 21.71 10.37
N GLU A 215 -23.45 21.38 11.33
CA GLU A 215 -23.58 22.09 12.60
C GLU A 215 -22.28 22.10 13.42
N ILE A 216 -21.46 21.03 13.34
CA ILE A 216 -20.19 20.96 14.04
C ILE A 216 -19.19 21.98 13.46
N ILE A 217 -19.20 22.12 12.14
CA ILE A 217 -18.34 23.07 11.44
C ILE A 217 -18.78 24.51 11.70
N GLU A 218 -20.09 24.77 11.69
CA GLU A 218 -20.66 26.09 11.96
C GLU A 218 -20.41 26.52 13.41
N ALA A 219 -20.66 25.64 14.38
CA ALA A 219 -20.37 25.90 15.79
C ALA A 219 -18.88 26.27 16.00
N SER A 220 -17.98 25.54 15.36
CA SER A 220 -16.55 25.79 15.44
C SER A 220 -16.14 27.15 14.85
N ARG A 221 -16.84 27.60 13.80
CA ARG A 221 -16.62 28.94 13.21
C ARG A 221 -17.13 30.05 14.14
N ILE A 222 -18.25 29.81 14.81
CA ILE A 222 -18.78 30.78 15.83
C ILE A 222 -17.81 30.91 16.99
N ASP A 223 -17.15 29.81 17.39
CA ASP A 223 -16.10 29.80 18.41
C ASP A 223 -14.77 30.44 17.94
N GLY A 224 -14.72 30.96 16.71
CA GLY A 224 -13.56 31.64 16.16
C GLY A 224 -12.45 30.72 15.63
N ALA A 225 -12.71 29.45 15.42
CA ALA A 225 -11.71 28.53 14.90
C ALA A 225 -11.37 28.86 13.44
N SER A 226 -10.08 28.95 13.12
CA SER A 226 -9.61 29.08 11.74
C SER A 226 -9.88 27.81 10.94
N ASN A 227 -9.97 27.92 9.61
CA ASN A 227 -10.16 26.75 8.72
C ASN A 227 -9.10 25.66 8.93
N PHE A 228 -7.87 26.03 9.25
CA PHE A 228 -6.79 25.07 9.56
C PHE A 228 -7.03 24.35 10.88
N ASN A 229 -7.52 25.07 11.92
CA ASN A 229 -7.87 24.45 13.19
C ASN A 229 -9.09 23.52 13.07
N ILE A 230 -10.10 23.93 12.30
CA ILE A 230 -11.25 23.09 11.99
C ILE A 230 -10.78 21.80 11.29
N PHE A 231 -9.91 21.91 10.28
CA PHE A 231 -9.39 20.76 9.58
C PHE A 231 -8.60 19.82 10.51
N THR A 232 -7.58 20.35 11.20
CA THR A 232 -6.64 19.51 11.96
C THR A 232 -7.19 18.99 13.29
N ARG A 233 -8.06 19.76 13.96
CA ARG A 233 -8.55 19.41 15.31
C ARG A 233 -9.95 18.84 15.34
N ILE A 234 -10.72 18.99 14.24
CA ILE A 234 -12.11 18.52 14.18
C ILE A 234 -12.27 17.52 13.05
N GLN A 235 -12.00 17.91 11.81
CA GLN A 235 -12.25 17.04 10.66
C GLN A 235 -11.35 15.79 10.67
N VAL A 236 -10.03 15.96 10.79
CA VAL A 236 -9.09 14.83 10.77
C VAL A 236 -9.36 13.82 11.91
N PRO A 237 -9.57 14.22 13.17
CA PRO A 237 -9.91 13.27 14.23
C PRO A 237 -11.24 12.54 14.02
N ILE A 238 -12.26 13.21 13.47
CA ILE A 238 -13.57 12.58 13.21
C ILE A 238 -13.46 11.54 12.10
N ILE A 239 -12.70 11.82 11.04
CA ILE A 239 -12.50 10.87 9.93
C ILE A 239 -11.38 9.86 10.20
N ALA A 240 -10.71 9.91 11.36
CA ALA A 240 -9.62 8.99 11.70
C ALA A 240 -9.97 7.50 11.49
N PRO A 241 -11.20 7.01 11.79
CA PRO A 241 -11.58 5.62 11.47
C PRO A 241 -11.59 5.29 9.97
N THR A 242 -11.69 6.30 9.11
CA THR A 242 -11.61 6.12 7.64
C THR A 242 -10.16 6.19 7.14
N ILE A 243 -9.26 6.81 7.92
CA ILE A 243 -7.83 6.92 7.60
C ILE A 243 -7.08 5.61 7.94
N VAL A 244 -7.53 4.89 8.98
CA VAL A 244 -6.94 3.65 9.50
C VAL A 244 -7.60 2.42 8.88
#